data_822a6624da452491b6c8f8e5f008e059
#
_entry.id   822a6624da452491b6c8f8e5f008e059
#
_cell.length_a   1.000
_cell.length_b   1.000
_cell.length_c   1.000
_cell.angle_alpha   90.00
_cell.angle_beta   90.00
_cell.angle_gamma   90.00
#
_symmetry.space_group_name_H-M   'P 1'
#
loop_
_entity.id
_entity.type
_entity.pdbx_description
1 polymer ?
#
loop_
_entity_poly.entity_id
_entity_poly.type
_entity_poly.pdbx_seq_one_letter_code
_entity_poly.pdbx_strand_id
1 'polypeptide(L)'
;MSSPFQPGMSRELTVVSTHDDSARKFYPNLPDVFATPCLGGLMERVSAELINERLNPGEQSVGVSMDLKHSAATPLGMSIRVRTEVIAVEGRKLTFKLEAFDEVEKIGEAVHERFIINADKFNARVAEKAKNNKS
;
A
#
# COMPACT_ATOMS: atom_id res chain seq x y z
N MET A 1 -1.07 14.36 -24.06
CA MET A 1 0.12 14.09 -23.24
C MET A 1 -0.01 12.74 -22.60
N SER A 2 0.99 11.92 -22.74
CA SER A 2 0.98 10.62 -22.10
C SER A 2 1.33 10.74 -20.62
N SER A 3 0.76 9.85 -19.82
CA SER A 3 1.08 9.74 -18.42
C SER A 3 2.54 9.27 -18.25
N PRO A 4 3.25 9.71 -17.19
CA PRO A 4 4.57 9.17 -16.88
C PRO A 4 4.50 7.73 -16.38
N PHE A 5 3.30 7.20 -16.15
CA PHE A 5 3.09 5.84 -15.67
C PHE A 5 2.59 4.95 -16.80
N GLN A 6 3.09 3.71 -16.84
CA GLN A 6 2.71 2.73 -17.85
C GLN A 6 2.60 1.35 -17.23
N PRO A 7 1.68 0.52 -17.75
CA PRO A 7 1.64 -0.89 -17.33
C PRO A 7 3.00 -1.57 -17.50
N GLY A 8 3.34 -2.41 -16.54
CA GLY A 8 4.63 -3.10 -16.51
C GLY A 8 5.65 -2.48 -15.60
N MET A 9 5.48 -1.22 -15.20
CA MET A 9 6.36 -0.61 -14.21
C MET A 9 6.22 -1.35 -12.89
N SER A 10 7.34 -1.62 -12.21
CA SER A 10 7.34 -2.40 -10.98
C SER A 10 8.35 -1.86 -9.97
N ARG A 11 8.17 -2.29 -8.72
CA ARG A 11 9.05 -1.97 -7.62
C ARG A 11 8.96 -3.05 -6.56
N GLU A 12 10.04 -3.28 -5.83
CA GLU A 12 10.06 -4.22 -4.71
C GLU A 12 10.49 -3.51 -3.44
N LEU A 13 10.04 -4.07 -2.32
CA LEU A 13 10.38 -3.63 -0.99
C LEU A 13 10.58 -4.87 -0.13
N THR A 14 11.68 -4.91 0.62
CA THR A 14 11.94 -5.99 1.58
C THR A 14 12.15 -5.39 2.96
N VAL A 15 11.44 -5.91 3.94
CA VAL A 15 11.58 -5.50 5.34
C VAL A 15 11.67 -6.74 6.21
N VAL A 16 12.28 -6.60 7.38
CA VAL A 16 12.27 -7.66 8.40
C VAL A 16 11.09 -7.39 9.32
N SER A 17 10.20 -8.38 9.47
CA SER A 17 9.07 -8.24 10.37
C SER A 17 9.56 -8.26 11.83
N THR A 18 8.95 -7.43 12.66
CA THR A 18 9.32 -7.31 14.08
C THR A 18 8.12 -7.54 14.97
N HIS A 19 8.36 -7.52 16.27
CA HIS A 19 7.29 -7.62 17.26
C HIS A 19 6.20 -6.55 17.05
N ASP A 20 6.56 -5.38 16.52
CA ASP A 20 5.62 -4.30 16.25
C ASP A 20 4.63 -4.65 15.12
N ASP A 21 4.94 -5.67 14.31
CA ASP A 21 4.11 -6.12 13.21
C ASP A 21 3.15 -7.24 13.59
N SER A 22 3.10 -7.59 14.87
CA SER A 22 2.27 -8.69 15.36
C SER A 22 0.78 -8.37 15.27
N ALA A 23 -0.01 -9.37 14.86
CA ALA A 23 -1.46 -9.28 14.87
C ALA A 23 -2.00 -8.90 16.26
N ARG A 24 -1.29 -9.26 17.32
CA ARG A 24 -1.66 -8.93 18.71
C ARG A 24 -1.67 -7.43 19.00
N LYS A 25 -1.00 -6.64 18.19
CA LYS A 25 -1.04 -5.18 18.31
C LYS A 25 -2.42 -4.62 17.96
N PHE A 26 -3.18 -5.34 17.14
CA PHE A 26 -4.52 -4.93 16.73
C PHE A 26 -5.59 -5.52 17.65
N TYR A 27 -5.37 -6.73 18.14
CA TYR A 27 -6.26 -7.37 19.10
C TYR A 27 -5.45 -8.43 19.87
N PRO A 28 -5.32 -8.31 21.23
CA PRO A 28 -4.44 -9.19 21.98
C PRO A 28 -4.74 -10.69 21.89
N ASN A 29 -5.98 -11.05 21.56
CA ASN A 29 -6.40 -12.46 21.47
C ASN A 29 -6.21 -13.05 20.07
N LEU A 30 -5.29 -12.49 19.28
CA LEU A 30 -4.92 -13.03 17.97
C LEU A 30 -3.59 -13.77 18.05
N PRO A 31 -3.28 -14.63 17.05
CA PRO A 31 -1.98 -15.27 16.98
C PRO A 31 -0.83 -14.26 16.89
N ASP A 32 0.33 -14.62 17.42
CA ASP A 32 1.50 -13.76 17.41
C ASP A 32 2.29 -13.95 16.10
N VAL A 33 1.72 -13.47 15.02
CA VAL A 33 2.26 -13.60 13.65
C VAL A 33 2.19 -12.26 12.96
N PHE A 34 2.85 -12.15 11.81
CA PHE A 34 2.83 -10.95 10.97
C PHE A 34 1.38 -10.61 10.59
N ALA A 35 0.96 -9.37 10.89
CA ALA A 35 -0.44 -8.96 10.81
C ALA A 35 -0.86 -8.63 9.37
N THR A 36 -2.10 -8.99 9.02
CA THR A 36 -2.68 -8.63 7.73
C THR A 36 -2.68 -7.12 7.48
N PRO A 37 -3.07 -6.25 8.44
CA PRO A 37 -2.98 -4.81 8.21
C PRO A 37 -1.55 -4.33 7.92
N CYS A 38 -0.54 -4.96 8.50
CA CYS A 38 0.85 -4.61 8.23
C CYS A 38 1.25 -4.99 6.81
N LEU A 39 0.78 -6.15 6.32
CA LEU A 39 1.00 -6.56 4.94
C LEU A 39 0.37 -5.55 3.98
N GLY A 40 -0.88 -5.16 4.24
CA GLY A 40 -1.56 -4.13 3.44
C GLY A 40 -0.82 -2.81 3.44
N GLY A 41 -0.28 -2.42 4.60
CA GLY A 41 0.52 -1.20 4.72
C GLY A 41 1.79 -1.23 3.89
N LEU A 42 2.49 -2.37 3.84
CA LEU A 42 3.67 -2.54 2.98
C LEU A 42 3.30 -2.48 1.51
N MET A 43 2.17 -3.05 1.13
CA MET A 43 1.67 -3.02 -0.24
C MET A 43 1.33 -1.59 -0.68
N GLU A 44 0.70 -0.82 0.19
CA GLU A 44 0.47 0.60 -0.06
C GLU A 44 1.78 1.36 -0.22
N ARG A 45 2.72 1.11 0.70
CA ARG A 45 4.00 1.82 0.71
C ARG A 45 4.78 1.61 -0.58
N VAL A 46 4.94 0.37 -1.03
CA VAL A 46 5.75 0.08 -2.22
C VAL A 46 5.09 0.66 -3.47
N SER A 47 3.76 0.68 -3.53
CA SER A 47 3.02 1.27 -4.64
C SER A 47 3.12 2.80 -4.63
N ALA A 48 3.01 3.42 -3.46
CA ALA A 48 3.19 4.86 -3.31
C ALA A 48 4.63 5.27 -3.65
N GLU A 49 5.62 4.47 -3.27
CA GLU A 49 7.01 4.76 -3.62
C GLU A 49 7.23 4.73 -5.12
N LEU A 50 6.61 3.77 -5.83
CA LEU A 50 6.68 3.72 -7.29
C LEU A 50 6.10 5.00 -7.90
N ILE A 51 4.94 5.44 -7.42
CA ILE A 51 4.30 6.66 -7.92
C ILE A 51 5.17 7.88 -7.63
N ASN A 52 5.74 7.96 -6.42
CA ASN A 52 6.52 9.13 -6.00
C ASN A 52 7.74 9.41 -6.88
N GLU A 53 8.25 8.40 -7.57
CA GLU A 53 9.38 8.58 -8.48
C GLU A 53 9.06 9.51 -9.65
N ARG A 54 7.78 9.69 -9.98
CA ARG A 54 7.35 10.40 -11.18
C ARG A 54 6.26 11.45 -10.92
N LEU A 55 6.07 11.86 -9.68
CA LEU A 55 5.10 12.91 -9.36
C LEU A 55 5.69 14.29 -9.66
N ASN A 56 4.82 15.19 -10.08
CA ASN A 56 5.17 16.61 -10.19
C ASN A 56 5.13 17.25 -8.80
N PRO A 57 5.83 18.40 -8.60
CA PRO A 57 5.73 19.12 -7.34
C PRO A 57 4.27 19.42 -6.98
N GLY A 58 3.93 19.23 -5.71
CA GLY A 58 2.57 19.46 -5.22
C GLY A 58 1.62 18.30 -5.42
N GLU A 59 2.07 17.21 -6.02
CA GLU A 59 1.24 16.01 -6.18
C GLU A 59 1.59 14.95 -5.12
N GLN A 60 0.58 14.18 -4.75
CA GLN A 60 0.70 13.02 -3.87
C GLN A 60 -0.26 11.95 -4.38
N SER A 61 -0.21 10.77 -3.79
CA SER A 61 -1.20 9.75 -4.09
C SER A 61 -1.90 9.28 -2.83
N VAL A 62 -3.14 8.84 -2.99
CA VAL A 62 -3.93 8.26 -1.90
C VAL A 62 -4.44 6.89 -2.35
N GLY A 63 -4.54 5.96 -1.39
CA GLY A 63 -5.12 4.65 -1.65
C GLY A 63 -6.65 4.76 -1.69
N VAL A 64 -7.27 4.09 -2.66
CA VAL A 64 -8.73 4.10 -2.80
C VAL A 64 -9.34 2.71 -2.67
N SER A 65 -8.57 1.65 -2.91
CA SER A 65 -9.03 0.28 -2.70
C SER A 65 -7.87 -0.67 -2.47
N MET A 66 -8.14 -1.74 -1.77
CA MET A 66 -7.15 -2.78 -1.51
C MET A 66 -7.90 -4.11 -1.39
N ASP A 67 -7.80 -4.95 -2.43
CA ASP A 67 -8.34 -6.29 -2.38
C ASP A 67 -7.18 -7.24 -2.09
N LEU A 68 -6.99 -7.55 -0.81
CA LEU A 68 -5.85 -8.31 -0.30
C LEU A 68 -6.27 -9.69 0.15
N LYS A 69 -5.51 -10.70 -0.28
CA LYS A 69 -5.61 -12.06 0.24
C LYS A 69 -4.32 -12.41 0.95
N HIS A 70 -4.41 -12.66 2.24
CA HIS A 70 -3.28 -13.06 3.08
C HIS A 70 -3.39 -14.56 3.28
N SER A 71 -2.66 -15.31 2.46
CA SER A 71 -2.90 -16.75 2.29
C SER A 71 -2.06 -17.65 3.20
N ALA A 72 -0.98 -17.12 3.79
CA ALA A 72 -0.13 -17.90 4.67
C ALA A 72 0.42 -17.03 5.79
N ALA A 73 0.48 -17.57 7.00
CA ALA A 73 1.01 -16.87 8.16
C ALA A 73 2.54 -16.84 8.13
N THR A 74 3.12 -15.76 8.64
CA THR A 74 4.57 -15.60 8.72
C THR A 74 4.98 -15.38 10.18
N PRO A 75 5.93 -16.20 10.71
CA PRO A 75 6.48 -15.92 12.02
C PRO A 75 7.18 -14.56 12.05
N LEU A 76 7.10 -13.86 13.16
CA LEU A 76 7.82 -12.59 13.33
C LEU A 76 9.32 -12.85 13.27
N GLY A 77 10.05 -11.91 12.69
CA GLY A 77 11.50 -12.02 12.51
C GLY A 77 11.91 -12.44 11.11
N MET A 78 10.99 -12.99 10.31
CA MET A 78 11.29 -13.28 8.92
C MET A 78 11.20 -12.03 8.07
N SER A 79 11.98 -12.01 6.98
CA SER A 79 11.88 -10.96 5.96
C SER A 79 10.62 -11.13 5.14
N ILE A 80 10.01 -10.01 4.81
CA ILE A 80 8.84 -9.93 3.93
C ILE A 80 9.26 -9.16 2.68
N ARG A 81 9.07 -9.75 1.51
CA ARG A 81 9.34 -9.12 0.22
C ARG A 81 8.02 -8.88 -0.51
N VAL A 82 7.77 -7.64 -0.88
CA VAL A 82 6.55 -7.24 -1.58
C VAL A 82 6.92 -6.64 -2.93
N ARG A 83 6.25 -7.10 -3.99
CA ARG A 83 6.45 -6.58 -5.33
C ARG A 83 5.14 -6.00 -5.83
N THR A 84 5.21 -4.79 -6.38
CA THR A 84 4.07 -4.13 -7.02
C THR A 84 4.35 -3.94 -8.51
N GLU A 85 3.30 -4.05 -9.30
CA GLU A 85 3.38 -3.81 -10.74
C GLU A 85 2.15 -3.04 -11.20
N VAL A 86 2.37 -1.98 -11.98
CA VAL A 86 1.25 -1.23 -12.59
C VAL A 86 0.62 -2.09 -13.67
N ILE A 87 -0.69 -2.31 -13.58
CA ILE A 87 -1.43 -3.09 -14.57
C ILE A 87 -2.42 -2.24 -15.36
N ALA A 88 -2.79 -1.05 -14.86
CA ALA A 88 -3.68 -0.15 -15.59
C ALA A 88 -3.42 1.29 -15.17
N VAL A 89 -3.55 2.20 -16.13
CA VAL A 89 -3.45 3.65 -15.89
C VAL A 89 -4.66 4.30 -16.58
N GLU A 90 -5.51 4.94 -15.78
CA GLU A 90 -6.73 5.58 -16.27
C GLU A 90 -6.77 7.01 -15.75
N GLY A 91 -6.19 7.95 -16.51
CA GLY A 91 -6.05 9.32 -16.05
C GLY A 91 -5.16 9.38 -14.81
N ARG A 92 -5.73 9.83 -13.70
CA ARG A 92 -4.99 9.96 -12.44
C ARG A 92 -5.11 8.72 -11.54
N LYS A 93 -5.80 7.67 -11.98
CA LYS A 93 -5.95 6.43 -11.22
C LYS A 93 -4.99 5.37 -11.74
N LEU A 94 -4.24 4.76 -10.85
CA LEU A 94 -3.36 3.65 -11.15
C LEU A 94 -3.85 2.40 -10.44
N THR A 95 -3.80 1.27 -11.14
CA THR A 95 -4.12 -0.04 -10.57
C THR A 95 -2.87 -0.88 -10.54
N PHE A 96 -2.62 -1.50 -9.38
CA PHE A 96 -1.44 -2.33 -9.14
C PHE A 96 -1.84 -3.75 -8.84
N LYS A 97 -1.02 -4.68 -9.30
CA LYS A 97 -1.05 -6.07 -8.87
C LYS A 97 0.14 -6.30 -7.96
N LEU A 98 -0.09 -6.92 -6.82
CA LEU A 98 0.96 -7.13 -5.82
C LEU A 98 1.06 -8.59 -5.42
N GLU A 99 2.29 -8.99 -5.11
CA GLU A 99 2.59 -10.30 -4.52
C GLU A 99 3.52 -10.10 -3.34
N ALA A 100 3.37 -10.94 -2.33
CA ALA A 100 4.20 -10.89 -1.13
C ALA A 100 4.70 -12.28 -0.78
N PHE A 101 5.93 -12.33 -0.31
CA PHE A 101 6.64 -13.58 0.01
C PHE A 101 7.35 -13.42 1.35
N ASP A 102 7.35 -14.46 2.18
CA ASP A 102 8.27 -14.53 3.30
C ASP A 102 9.50 -15.35 2.87
N GLU A 103 10.29 -15.82 3.82
CA GLU A 103 11.51 -16.55 3.47
C GLU A 103 11.25 -17.99 3.00
N VAL A 104 10.02 -18.44 3.09
CA VAL A 104 9.64 -19.83 2.81
C VAL A 104 8.70 -19.93 1.61
N GLU A 105 7.72 -19.02 1.49
CA GLU A 105 6.63 -19.19 0.55
C GLU A 105 5.97 -17.85 0.21
N LYS A 106 5.07 -17.89 -0.78
CA LYS A 106 4.19 -16.77 -1.08
C LYS A 106 3.15 -16.67 0.04
N ILE A 107 2.98 -15.46 0.58
CA ILE A 107 2.09 -15.23 1.71
C ILE A 107 0.86 -14.40 1.36
N GLY A 108 0.87 -13.74 0.20
CA GLY A 108 -0.31 -12.94 -0.17
C GLY A 108 -0.22 -12.36 -1.55
N GLU A 109 -1.36 -11.83 -1.99
CA GLU A 109 -1.49 -11.12 -3.25
C GLU A 109 -2.60 -10.10 -3.13
N ALA A 110 -2.55 -9.06 -3.96
CA ALA A 110 -3.54 -8.00 -3.90
C ALA A 110 -3.72 -7.31 -5.24
N VAL A 111 -4.88 -6.67 -5.38
CA VAL A 111 -5.10 -5.62 -6.38
C VAL A 111 -5.35 -4.34 -5.60
N HIS A 112 -4.61 -3.29 -5.94
CA HIS A 112 -4.59 -2.04 -5.19
C HIS A 112 -4.75 -0.87 -6.14
N GLU A 113 -5.65 0.04 -5.82
CA GLU A 113 -5.85 1.25 -6.62
C GLU A 113 -5.43 2.48 -5.85
N ARG A 114 -4.74 3.41 -6.54
CA ARG A 114 -4.34 4.69 -5.97
C ARG A 114 -4.72 5.81 -6.93
N PHE A 115 -4.96 6.97 -6.37
CA PHE A 115 -5.33 8.15 -7.13
C PHE A 115 -4.34 9.28 -6.87
N ILE A 116 -3.86 9.92 -7.94
CA ILE A 116 -2.94 11.05 -7.83
C ILE A 116 -3.76 12.31 -7.57
N ILE A 117 -3.40 13.04 -6.52
CA ILE A 117 -4.12 14.22 -6.07
C ILE A 117 -3.19 15.44 -6.06
N ASN A 118 -3.81 16.62 -6.11
CA ASN A 118 -3.14 17.86 -5.78
C ASN A 118 -3.18 17.99 -4.25
N ALA A 119 -2.00 18.04 -3.61
CA ALA A 119 -1.92 18.00 -2.15
C ALA A 119 -2.65 19.19 -1.49
N ASP A 120 -2.49 20.41 -2.04
CA ASP A 120 -3.11 21.58 -1.46
C ASP A 120 -4.64 21.52 -1.53
N LYS A 121 -5.17 21.11 -2.68
CA LYS A 121 -6.62 20.96 -2.86
C LYS A 121 -7.18 19.85 -1.98
N PHE A 122 -6.46 18.76 -1.89
CA PHE A 122 -6.86 17.62 -1.07
C PHE A 122 -6.89 18.02 0.41
N ASN A 123 -5.83 18.66 0.88
CA ASN A 123 -5.72 19.08 2.28
C ASN A 123 -6.77 20.14 2.64
N ALA A 124 -7.06 21.05 1.70
CA ALA A 124 -8.10 22.05 1.90
C ALA A 124 -9.48 21.39 2.06
N ARG A 125 -9.74 20.35 1.26
CA ARG A 125 -11.01 19.62 1.35
C ARG A 125 -11.13 18.85 2.67
N VAL A 126 -10.04 18.24 3.12
CA VAL A 126 -10.00 17.54 4.39
C VAL A 126 -10.21 18.52 5.55
N ALA A 127 -9.56 19.69 5.50
CA ALA A 127 -9.72 20.73 6.52
C ALA A 127 -11.17 21.25 6.56
N GLU A 128 -11.80 21.43 5.39
CA GLU A 128 -13.19 21.86 5.31
C GLU A 128 -14.13 20.82 5.92
N LYS A 129 -13.87 19.53 5.65
CA LYS A 129 -14.65 18.45 6.24
C LYS A 129 -14.53 18.45 7.78
N ALA A 130 -13.33 18.65 8.29
CA ALA A 130 -13.11 18.71 9.73
C ALA A 130 -13.84 19.91 10.36
N LYS A 131 -13.84 21.06 9.69
CA LYS A 131 -14.50 22.26 10.14
C LYS A 131 -16.02 22.10 10.18
N ASN A 132 -16.58 21.32 9.24
CA ASN A 132 -18.02 21.09 9.15
C ASN A 132 -18.52 20.02 10.11
N ASN A 133 -17.61 19.31 10.77
CA ASN A 133 -17.98 18.28 11.75
C ASN A 133 -18.23 18.94 13.10
N LYS A 134 -19.50 19.13 13.43
CA LYS A 134 -19.92 19.72 14.71
C LYS A 134 -20.51 18.62 15.59
N SER A 135 -19.67 17.93 16.24
CA SER A 135 -20.09 16.91 17.21
C SER A 135 -20.28 17.51 18.59
#